data_ba5a4e4c970e578ab76520b1c1c9f1cf
#
_entry.id   ba5a4e4c970e578ab76520b1c1c9f1cf
#
_cell.length_a   1.000
_cell.length_b   1.000
_cell.length_c   1.000
_cell.angle_alpha   90.00
_cell.angle_beta   90.00
_cell.angle_gamma   90.00
#
_symmetry.space_group_name_H-M   'P 1'
#
loop_
_entity.id
_entity.type
_entity.pdbx_description
1 polymer ?
#
loop_
_entity_poly.entity_id
_entity_poly.type
_entity_poly.pdbx_seq_one_letter_code
_entity_poly.pdbx_strand_id
1 'polypeptide(L)'
;MHHSEGIRWLDCDDLVMINQVVIRQYTPQETTGVMDQGSLESAQQAPAITRHYEQTEDMFLLAAILISRIIQNHPFHNGNKRTAYAAGRMLL
;
A
#
# COMPACT_ATOMS: atom_id res chain seq x y z
N MET A 1 7.44 4.32 8.20
CA MET A 1 8.14 3.17 7.58
C MET A 1 8.96 2.45 8.61
N HIS A 2 9.11 1.15 8.45
CA HIS A 2 9.93 0.34 9.35
C HIS A 2 10.75 -0.66 8.54
N HIS A 3 11.82 -1.18 9.15
CA HIS A 3 12.71 -2.14 8.50
C HIS A 3 12.58 -3.49 9.20
N SER A 4 12.56 -4.57 8.39
CA SER A 4 12.58 -5.93 8.88
C SER A 4 13.34 -6.76 7.85
N GLU A 5 14.37 -7.47 8.31
CA GLU A 5 15.19 -8.33 7.45
C GLU A 5 15.73 -7.59 6.22
N GLY A 6 16.10 -6.32 6.38
CA GLY A 6 16.63 -5.49 5.30
C GLY A 6 15.60 -4.85 4.38
N ILE A 7 14.32 -5.07 4.61
CA ILE A 7 13.24 -4.52 3.78
C ILE A 7 12.57 -3.36 4.51
N ARG A 8 12.35 -2.27 3.77
CA ARG A 8 11.62 -1.10 4.26
C ARG A 8 10.14 -1.30 3.99
N TRP A 9 9.46 -1.90 4.97
CA TRP A 9 8.02 -2.10 4.86
C TRP A 9 7.27 -0.78 5.07
N LEU A 10 6.21 -0.60 4.30
CA LEU A 10 5.28 0.51 4.53
C LEU A 10 4.23 0.03 5.54
N ASP A 11 3.98 0.86 6.55
CA ASP A 11 2.90 0.57 7.49
C ASP A 11 1.60 1.27 7.06
N CYS A 12 0.53 1.07 7.83
CA CYS A 12 -0.76 1.66 7.47
C CYS A 12 -0.72 3.17 7.47
N ASP A 13 0.01 3.80 8.40
CA ASP A 13 0.13 5.25 8.44
C ASP A 13 0.82 5.79 7.20
N ASP A 14 1.83 5.06 6.69
CA ASP A 14 2.49 5.43 5.44
C ASP A 14 1.49 5.40 4.28
N LEU A 15 0.66 4.36 4.20
CA LEU A 15 -0.32 4.25 3.12
C LEU A 15 -1.36 5.36 3.19
N VAL A 16 -1.79 5.72 4.40
CA VAL A 16 -2.72 6.84 4.60
C VAL A 16 -2.08 8.14 4.13
N MET A 17 -0.82 8.38 4.48
CA MET A 17 -0.11 9.58 4.05
C MET A 17 0.03 9.65 2.53
N ILE A 18 0.38 8.52 1.90
CA ILE A 18 0.48 8.46 0.44
C ILE A 18 -0.86 8.79 -0.20
N ASN A 19 -1.95 8.24 0.34
CA ASN A 19 -3.29 8.54 -0.16
C ASN A 19 -3.60 10.04 -0.08
N GLN A 20 -3.31 10.68 1.06
CA GLN A 20 -3.53 12.11 1.23
C GLN A 20 -2.76 12.92 0.21
N VAL A 21 -1.50 12.56 -0.04
CA VAL A 21 -0.66 13.26 -1.00
C VAL A 21 -1.20 13.12 -2.42
N VAL A 22 -1.57 11.90 -2.84
CA VAL A 22 -2.05 11.70 -4.21
C VAL A 22 -3.41 12.37 -4.43
N ILE A 23 -4.30 12.37 -3.45
CA ILE A 23 -5.58 13.08 -3.55
C ILE A 23 -5.31 14.58 -3.69
N ARG A 24 -4.48 15.13 -2.82
CA ARG A 24 -4.18 16.56 -2.83
C ARG A 24 -3.56 16.99 -4.16
N GLN A 25 -2.72 16.14 -4.74
CA GLN A 25 -2.00 16.47 -5.97
C GLN A 25 -2.85 16.33 -7.21
N TYR A 26 -3.69 15.28 -7.28
CA TYR A 26 -4.40 14.93 -8.53
C TYR A 26 -5.88 15.23 -8.49
N THR A 27 -6.54 15.06 -7.35
CA THR A 27 -7.99 15.23 -7.24
C THR A 27 -8.35 15.91 -5.91
N PRO A 28 -7.86 17.16 -5.69
CA PRO A 28 -7.98 17.78 -4.36
C PRO A 28 -9.42 17.97 -3.86
N GLN A 29 -10.40 17.90 -4.76
CA GLN A 29 -11.81 18.01 -4.38
C GLN A 29 -12.38 16.70 -3.81
N GLU A 30 -11.68 15.58 -3.97
CA GLU A 30 -12.17 14.29 -3.48
C GLU A 30 -11.86 14.10 -2.00
N THR A 31 -12.71 13.30 -1.34
CA THR A 31 -12.54 12.98 0.07
C THR A 31 -11.34 12.07 0.28
N THR A 32 -10.48 12.41 1.25
CA THR A 32 -9.39 11.55 1.67
C THR A 32 -9.85 10.63 2.79
N GLY A 33 -9.02 9.64 3.10
CA GLY A 33 -9.19 8.83 4.29
C GLY A 33 -9.56 7.39 4.02
N VAL A 34 -9.51 6.62 5.10
CA VAL A 34 -9.75 5.19 5.08
C VAL A 34 -11.26 4.92 5.11
N MET A 35 -11.71 4.12 4.14
CA MET A 35 -13.09 3.67 4.09
C MET A 35 -13.28 2.41 4.93
N ASP A 36 -12.28 1.53 4.94
CA ASP A 36 -12.34 0.25 5.65
C ASP A 36 -10.96 -0.10 6.20
N GLN A 37 -10.82 -0.02 7.51
CA GLN A 37 -9.54 -0.26 8.19
C GLN A 37 -9.08 -1.71 8.01
N GLY A 38 -9.99 -2.68 8.06
CA GLY A 38 -9.63 -4.08 7.85
C GLY A 38 -9.07 -4.34 6.45
N SER A 39 -9.67 -3.70 5.44
CA SER A 39 -9.17 -3.79 4.06
C SER A 39 -7.78 -3.19 3.93
N LEU A 40 -7.52 -2.09 4.63
CA LEU A 40 -6.22 -1.44 4.62
C LEU A 40 -5.16 -2.33 5.26
N GLU A 41 -5.47 -2.87 6.43
CA GLU A 41 -4.53 -3.75 7.15
C GLU A 41 -4.22 -5.01 6.37
N SER A 42 -5.22 -5.59 5.73
CA SER A 42 -5.05 -6.78 4.90
C SER A 42 -4.11 -6.49 3.72
N ALA A 43 -4.29 -5.36 3.06
CA ALA A 43 -3.42 -4.98 1.94
C ALA A 43 -2.00 -4.71 2.43
N GLN A 44 -1.86 -4.03 3.55
CA GLN A 44 -0.56 -3.67 4.11
C GLN A 44 0.25 -4.91 4.48
N GLN A 45 -0.39 -5.94 5.03
CA GLN A 45 0.28 -7.14 5.50
C GLN A 45 0.64 -8.12 4.37
N ALA A 46 -0.02 -8.03 3.24
CA ALA A 46 0.08 -9.03 2.19
C ALA A 46 1.51 -9.25 1.68
N PRO A 47 2.34 -8.22 1.44
CA PRO A 47 3.71 -8.45 0.97
C PRO A 47 4.56 -9.24 1.97
N ALA A 48 4.50 -8.90 3.26
CA ALA A 48 5.29 -9.59 4.27
C ALA A 48 4.84 -11.05 4.43
N ILE A 49 3.54 -11.28 4.37
CA ILE A 49 2.99 -12.64 4.42
C ILE A 49 3.46 -13.45 3.21
N THR A 50 3.40 -12.86 2.02
CA THR A 50 3.86 -13.51 0.80
C THR A 50 5.35 -13.85 0.89
N ARG A 51 6.17 -12.90 1.36
CA ARG A 51 7.60 -13.13 1.53
C ARG A 51 7.87 -14.33 2.43
N HIS A 52 7.15 -14.42 3.53
CA HIS A 52 7.33 -15.50 4.49
C HIS A 52 6.94 -16.86 3.92
N TYR A 53 5.73 -16.96 3.34
CA TYR A 53 5.21 -18.25 2.86
C TYR A 53 5.85 -18.69 1.55
N GLU A 54 6.17 -17.77 0.66
CA GLU A 54 6.77 -18.09 -0.64
C GLU A 54 8.29 -18.18 -0.56
N GLN A 55 8.89 -17.81 0.57
CA GLN A 55 10.35 -17.76 0.74
C GLN A 55 11.02 -16.96 -0.38
N THR A 56 10.39 -15.84 -0.76
CA THR A 56 10.88 -15.00 -1.86
C THR A 56 11.49 -13.71 -1.32
N GLU A 57 12.52 -13.21 -2.04
CA GLU A 57 13.07 -11.90 -1.79
C GLU A 57 12.95 -11.03 -3.04
N ASP A 58 12.08 -11.42 -3.98
CA ASP A 58 11.84 -10.67 -5.19
C ASP A 58 10.99 -9.44 -4.86
N MET A 59 11.63 -8.29 -4.77
CA MET A 59 10.97 -7.03 -4.39
C MET A 59 9.95 -6.59 -5.44
N PHE A 60 10.17 -6.93 -6.71
CA PHE A 60 9.17 -6.60 -7.74
C PHE A 60 7.88 -7.39 -7.52
N LEU A 61 8.00 -8.66 -7.15
CA LEU A 61 6.83 -9.47 -6.80
C LEU A 61 6.10 -8.89 -5.59
N LEU A 62 6.85 -8.53 -4.54
CA LEU A 62 6.24 -8.00 -3.32
C LEU A 62 5.56 -6.66 -3.58
N ALA A 63 6.17 -5.80 -4.40
CA ALA A 63 5.53 -4.54 -4.79
C ALA A 63 4.25 -4.80 -5.60
N ALA A 64 4.27 -5.75 -6.51
CA ALA A 64 3.09 -6.11 -7.29
C ALA A 64 1.96 -6.64 -6.40
N ILE A 65 2.30 -7.41 -5.36
CA ILE A 65 1.33 -7.90 -4.37
C ILE A 65 0.68 -6.71 -3.65
N LEU A 66 1.49 -5.76 -3.17
CA LEU A 66 0.96 -4.58 -2.49
C LEU A 66 0.01 -3.79 -3.40
N ILE A 67 0.44 -3.52 -4.62
CA ILE A 67 -0.36 -2.78 -5.59
C ILE A 67 -1.69 -3.48 -5.84
N SER A 68 -1.66 -4.77 -6.13
CA SER A 68 -2.87 -5.52 -6.46
C SER A 68 -3.82 -5.59 -5.26
N ARG A 69 -3.31 -5.75 -4.04
CA ARG A 69 -4.15 -5.83 -2.86
C ARG A 69 -4.80 -4.50 -2.52
N ILE A 70 -4.10 -3.38 -2.67
CA ILE A 70 -4.72 -2.06 -2.47
C ILE A 70 -5.84 -1.86 -3.49
N ILE A 71 -5.60 -2.22 -4.75
CA ILE A 71 -6.62 -2.06 -5.79
C ILE A 71 -7.82 -2.97 -5.53
N GLN A 72 -7.59 -4.24 -5.19
CA GLN A 72 -8.66 -5.22 -4.94
C GLN A 72 -9.45 -4.87 -3.68
N ASN A 73 -8.76 -4.50 -2.61
CA ASN A 73 -9.40 -4.26 -1.32
C ASN A 73 -10.09 -2.91 -1.22
N HIS A 74 -9.67 -1.96 -2.04
CA HIS A 74 -10.29 -0.63 -2.11
C HIS A 74 -10.40 0.03 -0.73
N PRO A 75 -9.29 0.16 0.03
CA PRO A 75 -9.36 0.59 1.43
C PRO A 75 -9.68 2.06 1.65
N PHE A 76 -9.46 2.91 0.64
CA PHE A 76 -9.66 4.36 0.75
C PHE A 76 -10.95 4.78 0.06
N HIS A 77 -11.49 5.93 0.46
CA HIS A 77 -12.66 6.49 -0.21
C HIS A 77 -12.38 6.81 -1.68
N ASN A 78 -11.19 7.34 -1.97
CA ASN A 78 -10.78 7.72 -3.32
C ASN A 78 -9.29 7.48 -3.50
N GLY A 79 -8.84 7.48 -4.76
CA GLY A 79 -7.43 7.44 -5.10
C GLY A 79 -6.73 6.10 -4.86
N ASN A 80 -7.48 5.00 -4.78
CA ASN A 80 -6.91 3.70 -4.49
C ASN A 80 -5.85 3.28 -5.51
N LYS A 81 -6.13 3.44 -6.79
CA LYS A 81 -5.20 3.02 -7.84
C LYS A 81 -3.91 3.85 -7.80
N ARG A 82 -4.02 5.17 -7.69
CA ARG A 82 -2.84 6.04 -7.60
C ARG A 82 -2.03 5.77 -6.34
N THR A 83 -2.72 5.58 -5.22
CA THR A 83 -2.07 5.22 -3.95
C THR A 83 -1.34 3.89 -4.08
N ALA A 84 -1.97 2.91 -4.72
CA ALA A 84 -1.37 1.59 -4.92
C ALA A 84 -0.05 1.69 -5.70
N TYR A 85 -0.05 2.40 -6.82
CA TYR A 85 1.16 2.52 -7.63
C TYR A 85 2.25 3.32 -6.91
N ALA A 86 1.88 4.40 -6.21
CA ALA A 86 2.84 5.18 -5.44
C ALA A 86 3.47 4.34 -4.33
N ALA A 87 2.65 3.56 -3.61
CA ALA A 87 3.14 2.69 -2.55
C ALA A 87 4.07 1.61 -3.09
N GLY A 88 3.70 0.99 -4.21
CA GLY A 88 4.54 -0.02 -4.83
C GLY A 88 5.91 0.51 -5.22
N ARG A 89 5.95 1.72 -5.79
CA ARG A 89 7.21 2.37 -6.14
C ARG A 89 8.06 2.66 -4.91
N MET A 90 7.44 3.06 -3.80
CA MET A 90 8.17 3.34 -2.56
C MET A 90 8.72 2.07 -1.92
N LEU A 91 8.03 0.95 -2.05
CA LEU A 91 8.52 -0.33 -1.54
C LEU A 91 9.77 -0.79 -2.30
N LEU A 92 9.86 -0.48 -3.57
CA LEU A 92 11.04 -0.78 -4.36
C LEU A 92 12.20 0.12 -3.98
#